data_07289e5610c56a01501509e5c88af9bd
#
_entry.id   07289e5610c56a01501509e5c88af9bd
#
_cell.length_a   1.000
_cell.length_b   1.000
_cell.length_c   1.000
_cell.angle_alpha   90.00
_cell.angle_beta   90.00
_cell.angle_gamma   90.00
#
_symmetry.space_group_name_H-M   'P 1'
#
loop_
_entity.id
_entity.type
_entity.pdbx_description
1 polymer ?
#
loop_
_entity_poly.entity_id
_entity_poly.type
_entity_poly.pdbx_seq_one_letter_code
_entity_poly.pdbx_strand_id
1 'polypeptide(L)'
;MVTFIPFGEKPNREGVLYALQLLKRNKLIDDYVIVEASRVELLPDRVPQDRAYIIGEHLATYGIIEKLRPKSLISVDAHTDLMHDYLDHGSWLAYALERRLIERAAVMAPVLMIPTTERTQLWTRRVKVFPATLRSRKVRGKWRAYKNFQTNSVEEIMGEAKKYLGEEIYLTVDMDVLRPEYKIARFQHGELTLEELLEILEAIKENFKIIAFDIAEISDRLRRSKLGKKAFFEVFQLLMG
;
A
#
# COMPACT_ATOMS: atom_id res chain seq x y z
N MET A 1 -6.45 -0.06 -18.83
CA MET A 1 -7.48 -0.95 -18.24
C MET A 1 -7.27 -0.97 -16.73
N VAL A 2 -8.29 -1.19 -15.92
CA VAL A 2 -8.22 -1.28 -14.45
C VAL A 2 -8.77 -2.64 -14.01
N THR A 3 -8.02 -3.34 -13.16
CA THR A 3 -8.43 -4.64 -12.60
C THR A 3 -8.99 -4.46 -11.20
N PHE A 4 -10.18 -4.98 -10.96
CA PHE A 4 -10.85 -5.00 -9.67
C PHE A 4 -10.76 -6.39 -9.05
N ILE A 5 -10.26 -6.47 -7.83
CA ILE A 5 -10.09 -7.75 -7.11
C ILE A 5 -10.90 -7.69 -5.80
N PRO A 6 -12.18 -8.10 -5.83
CA PRO A 6 -13.02 -8.16 -4.63
C PRO A 6 -12.59 -9.32 -3.74
N PHE A 7 -11.39 -9.21 -3.16
CA PHE A 7 -10.78 -10.20 -2.28
C PHE A 7 -10.98 -9.84 -0.81
N GLY A 8 -10.97 -10.84 0.06
CA GLY A 8 -11.13 -10.68 1.50
C GLY A 8 -12.56 -10.94 1.99
N GLU A 9 -12.88 -10.41 3.17
CA GLU A 9 -14.20 -10.56 3.78
C GLU A 9 -15.29 -9.78 3.02
N LYS A 10 -16.56 -10.08 3.33
CA LYS A 10 -17.71 -9.47 2.65
C LYS A 10 -17.65 -7.94 2.56
N PRO A 11 -17.32 -7.17 3.63
CA PRO A 11 -17.22 -5.72 3.53
C PRO A 11 -16.20 -5.23 2.49
N ASN A 12 -15.02 -5.88 2.41
CA ASN A 12 -13.98 -5.56 1.44
C ASN A 12 -14.45 -5.85 0.00
N ARG A 13 -15.05 -7.03 -0.21
CA ARG A 13 -15.61 -7.41 -1.53
C ARG A 13 -16.68 -6.44 -2.01
N GLU A 14 -17.62 -6.06 -1.15
CA GLU A 14 -18.67 -5.09 -1.47
C GLU A 14 -18.09 -3.68 -1.70
N GLY A 15 -17.06 -3.31 -0.99
CA GLY A 15 -16.35 -2.04 -1.16
C GLY A 15 -15.73 -1.91 -2.55
N VAL A 16 -15.00 -2.93 -3.01
CA VAL A 16 -14.39 -2.94 -4.34
C VAL A 16 -15.44 -2.85 -5.45
N LEU A 17 -16.53 -3.62 -5.34
CA LEU A 17 -17.62 -3.57 -6.32
C LEU A 17 -18.31 -2.18 -6.31
N TYR A 18 -18.40 -1.54 -5.15
CA TYR A 18 -18.91 -0.17 -5.06
C TYR A 18 -17.92 0.85 -5.66
N ALA A 19 -16.62 0.70 -5.44
CA ALA A 19 -15.59 1.54 -6.06
C ALA A 19 -15.66 1.47 -7.59
N LEU A 20 -15.82 0.27 -8.16
CA LEU A 20 -16.08 0.09 -9.59
C LEU A 20 -17.30 0.91 -10.07
N GLN A 21 -18.43 0.79 -9.36
CA GLN A 21 -19.63 1.54 -9.72
C GLN A 21 -19.42 3.06 -9.65
N LEU A 22 -18.67 3.53 -8.65
CA LEU A 22 -18.34 4.95 -8.50
C LEU A 22 -17.49 5.46 -9.69
N LEU A 23 -16.43 4.75 -10.04
CA LEU A 23 -15.55 5.15 -11.14
C LEU A 23 -16.28 5.16 -12.49
N LYS A 24 -17.13 4.17 -12.74
CA LYS A 24 -17.98 4.11 -13.95
C LYS A 24 -18.97 5.28 -14.03
N ARG A 25 -19.70 5.55 -12.94
CA ARG A 25 -20.67 6.66 -12.88
C ARG A 25 -20.03 8.02 -13.14
N ASN A 26 -18.78 8.19 -12.72
CA ASN A 26 -18.02 9.41 -12.92
C ASN A 26 -17.19 9.41 -14.21
N LYS A 27 -17.36 8.40 -15.07
CA LYS A 27 -16.65 8.27 -16.36
C LYS A 27 -15.13 8.32 -16.24
N LEU A 28 -14.59 7.78 -15.15
CA LEU A 28 -13.15 7.72 -14.89
C LEU A 28 -12.50 6.45 -15.43
N ILE A 29 -13.31 5.45 -15.76
CA ILE A 29 -12.88 4.20 -16.39
C ILE A 29 -13.88 3.78 -17.45
N ASP A 30 -13.38 3.29 -18.59
CA ASP A 30 -14.19 2.68 -19.66
C ASP A 30 -14.03 1.17 -19.64
N ASP A 31 -12.79 0.68 -19.64
CA ASP A 31 -12.45 -0.74 -19.65
C ASP A 31 -11.99 -1.23 -18.27
N TYR A 32 -12.51 -2.36 -17.86
CA TYR A 32 -12.15 -3.00 -16.59
C TYR A 32 -12.29 -4.53 -16.63
N VAL A 33 -11.57 -5.18 -15.73
CA VAL A 33 -11.69 -6.63 -15.46
C VAL A 33 -12.03 -6.82 -13.98
N ILE A 34 -12.86 -7.82 -13.67
CA ILE A 34 -13.09 -8.28 -12.30
C ILE A 34 -12.43 -9.66 -12.16
N VAL A 35 -11.54 -9.78 -11.18
CA VAL A 35 -10.87 -11.04 -10.86
C VAL A 35 -11.35 -11.53 -9.50
N GLU A 36 -12.02 -12.65 -9.48
CA GLU A 36 -12.47 -13.31 -8.23
C GLU A 36 -11.53 -14.45 -7.86
N ALA A 37 -11.15 -14.49 -6.59
CA ALA A 37 -10.40 -15.57 -5.99
C ALA A 37 -10.86 -15.83 -4.55
N SER A 38 -10.96 -17.11 -4.17
CA SER A 38 -11.28 -17.50 -2.80
C SER A 38 -10.06 -17.57 -1.90
N ARG A 39 -8.87 -17.64 -2.48
CA ARG A 39 -7.57 -17.70 -1.80
C ARG A 39 -6.53 -16.93 -2.58
N VAL A 40 -5.55 -16.36 -1.88
CA VAL A 40 -4.51 -15.52 -2.49
C VAL A 40 -3.63 -16.29 -3.48
N GLU A 41 -3.40 -17.58 -3.25
CA GLU A 41 -2.59 -18.45 -4.11
C GLU A 41 -3.19 -18.66 -5.51
N LEU A 42 -4.46 -18.34 -5.70
CA LEU A 42 -5.12 -18.42 -7.01
C LEU A 42 -5.00 -17.13 -7.82
N LEU A 43 -4.59 -16.02 -7.18
CA LEU A 43 -4.51 -14.72 -7.86
C LEU A 43 -3.44 -14.67 -8.95
N PRO A 44 -2.21 -15.21 -8.78
CA PRO A 44 -1.17 -15.10 -9.79
C PRO A 44 -1.57 -15.64 -11.18
N ASP A 45 -2.39 -16.68 -11.21
CA ASP A 45 -2.86 -17.29 -12.47
C ASP A 45 -4.02 -16.52 -13.11
N ARG A 46 -4.75 -15.70 -12.33
CA ARG A 46 -5.97 -15.01 -12.75
C ARG A 46 -5.78 -13.53 -13.03
N VAL A 47 -4.83 -12.92 -12.36
CA VAL A 47 -4.57 -11.48 -12.47
C VAL A 47 -3.92 -11.16 -13.81
N PRO A 48 -4.49 -10.25 -14.62
CA PRO A 48 -3.83 -9.75 -15.82
C PRO A 48 -2.66 -8.84 -15.47
N GLN A 49 -1.75 -8.64 -16.43
CA GLN A 49 -0.66 -7.68 -16.29
C GLN A 49 -1.16 -6.27 -16.61
N ASP A 50 -1.88 -5.69 -15.68
CA ASP A 50 -2.37 -4.32 -15.78
C ASP A 50 -1.46 -3.34 -15.04
N ARG A 51 -1.70 -2.04 -15.26
CA ARG A 51 -1.00 -0.97 -14.54
C ARG A 51 -1.71 -0.64 -13.22
N ALA A 52 -3.02 -0.81 -13.13
CA ALA A 52 -3.84 -0.36 -12.01
C ALA A 52 -4.73 -1.47 -11.46
N TYR A 53 -4.72 -1.65 -10.15
CA TYR A 53 -5.56 -2.61 -9.44
C TYR A 53 -6.30 -1.90 -8.31
N ILE A 54 -7.58 -2.25 -8.11
CA ILE A 54 -8.39 -1.84 -6.97
C ILE A 54 -8.74 -3.10 -6.20
N ILE A 55 -8.27 -3.19 -4.97
CA ILE A 55 -8.34 -4.44 -4.20
C ILE A 55 -9.08 -4.24 -2.87
N GLY A 56 -9.67 -5.31 -2.37
CA GLY A 56 -10.34 -5.31 -1.08
C GLY A 56 -9.34 -5.39 0.07
N GLU A 57 -8.94 -6.58 0.43
CA GLU A 57 -7.97 -6.82 1.49
C GLU A 57 -6.54 -6.73 0.95
N HIS A 58 -5.64 -6.09 1.70
CA HIS A 58 -4.26 -5.81 1.29
C HIS A 58 -3.46 -7.09 0.96
N LEU A 59 -3.84 -8.24 1.53
CA LEU A 59 -3.25 -9.53 1.17
C LEU A 59 -3.29 -9.82 -0.35
N ALA A 60 -4.23 -9.26 -1.10
CA ALA A 60 -4.31 -9.48 -2.55
C ALA A 60 -3.08 -8.95 -3.30
N THR A 61 -2.40 -7.91 -2.77
CA THR A 61 -1.14 -7.39 -3.29
C THR A 61 -0.09 -8.50 -3.42
N TYR A 62 -0.04 -9.42 -2.46
CA TYR A 62 0.86 -10.57 -2.54
C TYR A 62 0.69 -11.39 -3.83
N GLY A 63 -0.55 -11.70 -4.22
CA GLY A 63 -0.83 -12.43 -5.46
C GLY A 63 -0.48 -11.62 -6.72
N ILE A 64 -0.69 -10.30 -6.69
CA ILE A 64 -0.32 -9.41 -7.80
C ILE A 64 1.21 -9.38 -7.99
N ILE A 65 1.96 -9.15 -6.92
CA ILE A 65 3.42 -9.10 -7.00
C ILE A 65 4.05 -10.48 -7.31
N GLU A 66 3.40 -11.58 -6.93
CA GLU A 66 3.83 -12.91 -7.36
C GLU A 66 3.70 -13.08 -8.87
N LYS A 67 2.69 -12.48 -9.51
CA LYS A 67 2.54 -12.42 -10.96
C LYS A 67 3.55 -11.49 -11.63
N LEU A 68 3.69 -10.26 -11.13
CA LEU A 68 4.43 -9.20 -11.79
C LEU A 68 5.94 -9.24 -11.51
N ARG A 69 6.36 -9.80 -10.36
CA ARG A 69 7.76 -9.91 -9.93
C ARG A 69 8.54 -8.58 -9.98
N PRO A 70 8.03 -7.51 -9.37
CA PRO A 70 8.77 -6.26 -9.32
C PRO A 70 10.03 -6.44 -8.46
N LYS A 71 11.12 -5.71 -8.79
CA LYS A 71 12.32 -5.74 -7.95
C LYS A 71 12.14 -5.00 -6.65
N SER A 72 11.48 -3.86 -6.71
CA SER A 72 11.31 -2.95 -5.57
C SER A 72 9.85 -2.57 -5.39
N LEU A 73 9.46 -2.30 -4.14
CA LEU A 73 8.10 -1.96 -3.75
C LEU A 73 8.10 -0.78 -2.78
N ILE A 74 7.13 0.13 -2.95
CA ILE A 74 6.74 1.10 -1.93
C ILE A 74 5.34 0.74 -1.45
N SER A 75 5.16 0.59 -0.11
CA SER A 75 3.87 0.51 0.56
C SER A 75 3.62 1.80 1.31
N VAL A 76 2.53 2.49 1.00
CA VAL A 76 2.02 3.63 1.77
C VAL A 76 0.88 3.11 2.63
N ASP A 77 1.08 3.02 3.95
CA ASP A 77 0.28 2.15 4.81
C ASP A 77 0.38 2.58 6.28
N ALA A 78 -0.68 2.42 7.05
CA ALA A 78 -0.65 2.60 8.50
C ALA A 78 0.08 1.46 9.24
N HIS A 79 0.31 0.32 8.56
CA HIS A 79 0.96 -0.88 9.08
C HIS A 79 2.29 -1.15 8.37
N THR A 80 3.08 -2.05 8.90
CA THR A 80 4.32 -2.46 8.21
C THR A 80 4.21 -3.77 7.45
N ASP A 81 3.15 -4.55 7.70
CA ASP A 81 2.85 -5.86 7.11
C ASP A 81 4.02 -6.86 7.11
N LEU A 82 4.78 -6.80 8.20
CA LEU A 82 6.01 -7.57 8.38
C LEU A 82 5.94 -8.54 9.56
N MET A 83 4.73 -8.87 10.01
CA MET A 83 4.52 -9.96 10.98
C MET A 83 4.80 -11.32 10.33
N HIS A 84 5.07 -12.35 11.14
CA HIS A 84 5.71 -13.56 10.63
C HIS A 84 5.06 -14.87 11.03
N ASP A 85 3.83 -14.85 11.55
CA ASP A 85 3.23 -16.08 12.07
C ASP A 85 2.53 -16.91 10.98
N TYR A 86 1.81 -16.27 10.07
CA TYR A 86 1.14 -16.88 8.94
C TYR A 86 0.87 -15.83 7.85
N LEU A 87 0.60 -16.27 6.62
CA LEU A 87 0.34 -15.37 5.50
C LEU A 87 -1.07 -14.77 5.61
N ASP A 88 -1.14 -13.48 5.93
CA ASP A 88 -2.35 -12.66 6.00
C ASP A 88 -2.08 -11.20 5.61
N HIS A 89 -3.06 -10.30 5.85
CA HIS A 89 -2.94 -8.88 5.58
C HIS A 89 -1.83 -8.17 6.38
N GLY A 90 -1.46 -8.67 7.57
CA GLY A 90 -0.39 -8.08 8.41
C GLY A 90 0.99 -8.68 8.18
N SER A 91 1.14 -9.65 7.26
CA SER A 91 2.38 -10.39 7.05
C SER A 91 2.81 -10.56 5.60
N TRP A 92 1.95 -10.18 4.64
CA TRP A 92 2.18 -10.45 3.23
C TRP A 92 3.51 -9.91 2.70
N LEU A 93 3.95 -8.74 3.18
CA LEU A 93 5.20 -8.12 2.76
C LEU A 93 6.41 -8.92 3.25
N ALA A 94 6.37 -9.44 4.48
CA ALA A 94 7.42 -10.31 5.00
C ALA A 94 7.56 -11.57 4.13
N TYR A 95 6.45 -12.23 3.83
CA TYR A 95 6.43 -13.43 2.98
C TYR A 95 6.89 -13.13 1.55
N ALA A 96 6.50 -11.98 0.98
CA ALA A 96 6.97 -11.56 -0.34
C ALA A 96 8.48 -11.42 -0.40
N LEU A 97 9.07 -10.82 0.62
CA LEU A 97 10.52 -10.66 0.73
C LEU A 97 11.22 -12.01 0.95
N GLU A 98 10.70 -12.88 1.81
CA GLU A 98 11.29 -14.19 2.05
C GLU A 98 11.29 -15.08 0.82
N ARG A 99 10.17 -15.12 0.12
CA ARG A 99 10.03 -15.87 -1.13
C ARG A 99 10.72 -15.20 -2.32
N ARG A 100 11.39 -14.06 -2.10
CA ARG A 100 12.07 -13.29 -3.14
C ARG A 100 11.16 -12.91 -4.30
N LEU A 101 9.89 -12.60 -4.01
CA LEU A 101 8.98 -12.02 -4.98
C LEU A 101 9.40 -10.58 -5.30
N ILE A 102 9.99 -9.91 -4.29
CA ILE A 102 10.63 -8.60 -4.37
C ILE A 102 12.00 -8.67 -3.68
N GLU A 103 12.92 -7.79 -4.08
CA GLU A 103 14.24 -7.71 -3.46
C GLU A 103 14.27 -6.74 -2.28
N ARG A 104 13.59 -5.59 -2.40
CA ARG A 104 13.58 -4.50 -1.42
C ARG A 104 12.22 -3.84 -1.33
N ALA A 105 11.91 -3.31 -0.15
CA ALA A 105 10.71 -2.53 0.07
C ALA A 105 10.98 -1.27 0.89
N ALA A 106 10.15 -0.24 0.71
CA ALA A 106 10.00 0.87 1.63
C ALA A 106 8.56 0.94 2.10
N VAL A 107 8.35 1.07 3.41
CA VAL A 107 7.04 1.30 4.01
C VAL A 107 6.98 2.75 4.47
N MET A 108 6.02 3.50 3.94
CA MET A 108 5.84 4.93 4.17
C MET A 108 4.61 5.19 5.02
N ALA A 109 4.77 6.08 5.99
CA ALA A 109 3.76 6.55 6.93
C ALA A 109 3.15 5.51 7.90
N PRO A 110 3.80 4.37 8.24
CA PRO A 110 3.21 3.49 9.22
C PRO A 110 3.18 4.15 10.61
N VAL A 111 2.13 3.81 11.36
CA VAL A 111 1.92 4.24 12.75
C VAL A 111 1.86 3.04 13.69
N LEU A 112 1.54 1.87 13.16
CA LEU A 112 1.40 0.60 13.89
C LEU A 112 2.44 -0.43 13.44
N MET A 113 2.71 -1.39 14.33
CA MET A 113 3.61 -2.53 14.10
C MET A 113 5.02 -2.13 13.62
N ILE A 114 5.45 -0.92 13.97
CA ILE A 114 6.79 -0.44 13.63
C ILE A 114 7.81 -1.18 14.50
N PRO A 115 8.84 -1.79 13.89
CA PRO A 115 9.81 -2.56 14.65
C PRO A 115 10.64 -1.68 15.58
N THR A 116 10.64 -2.01 16.86
CA THR A 116 11.44 -1.31 17.88
C THR A 116 12.79 -1.97 18.13
N THR A 117 12.96 -3.23 17.71
CA THR A 117 14.19 -4.01 17.89
C THR A 117 14.57 -4.72 16.59
N GLU A 118 15.84 -4.99 16.38
CA GLU A 118 16.32 -5.83 15.28
C GLU A 118 16.00 -7.30 15.62
N ARG A 119 14.83 -7.77 15.27
CA ARG A 119 14.46 -9.18 15.46
C ARG A 119 14.93 -10.06 14.31
N THR A 120 15.07 -9.52 13.11
CA THR A 120 15.49 -10.27 11.91
C THR A 120 16.41 -9.42 11.03
N GLN A 121 17.30 -10.08 10.28
CA GLN A 121 18.11 -9.40 9.26
C GLN A 121 17.28 -8.80 8.11
N LEU A 122 16.03 -9.28 7.94
CA LEU A 122 15.10 -8.81 6.94
C LEU A 122 14.80 -7.32 7.08
N TRP A 123 14.49 -6.87 8.31
CA TRP A 123 14.15 -5.48 8.62
C TRP A 123 15.27 -4.50 8.30
N THR A 124 16.51 -4.86 8.60
CA THR A 124 17.65 -3.96 8.47
C THR A 124 18.26 -3.94 7.07
N ARG A 125 18.05 -4.99 6.29
CA ARG A 125 18.70 -5.18 4.99
C ARG A 125 17.77 -5.06 3.79
N ARG A 126 16.50 -5.39 3.95
CA ARG A 126 15.56 -5.51 2.82
C ARG A 126 14.35 -4.59 2.92
N VAL A 127 14.16 -3.92 4.05
CA VAL A 127 13.07 -2.97 4.26
C VAL A 127 13.59 -1.66 4.86
N LYS A 128 13.17 -0.54 4.29
CA LYS A 128 13.23 0.79 4.89
C LYS A 128 11.86 1.15 5.43
N VAL A 129 11.81 1.74 6.61
CA VAL A 129 10.56 2.20 7.23
C VAL A 129 10.68 3.68 7.51
N PHE A 130 9.70 4.47 7.02
CA PHE A 130 9.58 5.90 7.21
C PHE A 130 8.24 6.20 7.90
N PRO A 131 8.17 6.18 9.26
CA PRO A 131 6.93 6.39 9.99
C PRO A 131 6.29 7.75 9.73
N ALA A 132 4.95 7.84 9.89
CA ALA A 132 4.25 9.12 9.86
C ALA A 132 4.76 10.07 10.96
N THR A 133 4.95 9.54 12.17
CA THR A 133 5.38 10.31 13.36
C THR A 133 6.70 9.79 13.92
N LEU A 134 7.28 10.58 14.84
CA LEU A 134 8.57 10.23 15.45
C LEU A 134 8.52 8.87 16.16
N ARG A 135 9.34 7.95 15.69
CA ARG A 135 9.54 6.61 16.25
C ARG A 135 11.04 6.29 16.35
N SER A 136 11.37 5.38 17.26
CA SER A 136 12.77 4.95 17.46
C SER A 136 12.88 3.44 17.53
N ARG A 137 14.04 2.93 17.13
CA ARG A 137 14.41 1.51 17.24
C ARG A 137 15.76 1.33 17.90
N LYS A 138 15.99 0.17 18.48
CA LYS A 138 17.27 -0.21 19.08
C LYS A 138 18.17 -0.83 18.01
N VAL A 139 19.32 -0.20 17.74
CA VAL A 139 20.32 -0.67 16.77
C VAL A 139 21.64 -0.85 17.50
N ARG A 140 22.19 -2.06 17.54
CA ARG A 140 23.44 -2.40 18.26
C ARG A 140 23.45 -1.85 19.71
N GLY A 141 22.35 -2.06 20.41
CA GLY A 141 22.19 -1.63 21.80
C GLY A 141 21.86 -0.15 22.02
N LYS A 142 21.87 0.69 20.98
CA LYS A 142 21.59 2.14 21.07
C LYS A 142 20.25 2.46 20.39
N TRP A 143 19.48 3.35 21.01
CA TRP A 143 18.26 3.90 20.41
C TRP A 143 18.62 4.86 19.28
N ARG A 144 17.94 4.74 18.14
CA ARG A 144 18.06 5.62 16.98
C ARG A 144 16.66 5.92 16.43
N ALA A 145 16.42 7.20 16.13
CA ALA A 145 15.19 7.60 15.47
C ALA A 145 15.13 7.05 14.05
N TYR A 146 13.92 6.71 13.59
CA TYR A 146 13.64 6.58 12.17
C TYR A 146 13.62 7.95 11.52
N LYS A 147 14.00 8.06 10.24
CA LYS A 147 13.51 9.16 9.43
C LYS A 147 11.99 9.03 9.31
N ASN A 148 11.27 10.12 9.46
CA ASN A 148 9.81 10.11 9.55
C ASN A 148 9.24 11.41 8.95
N PHE A 149 7.96 11.38 8.55
CA PHE A 149 7.30 12.51 7.90
C PHE A 149 7.02 13.70 8.83
N GLN A 150 7.08 13.52 10.14
CA GLN A 150 6.88 14.61 11.10
C GLN A 150 8.10 15.54 11.20
N THR A 151 9.32 15.03 11.03
CA THR A 151 10.57 15.76 11.29
C THR A 151 11.48 15.92 10.08
N ASN A 152 11.20 15.22 8.99
CA ASN A 152 11.95 15.30 7.74
C ASN A 152 11.02 15.75 6.60
N SER A 153 11.57 16.43 5.61
CA SER A 153 10.79 16.76 4.42
C SER A 153 10.52 15.53 3.56
N VAL A 154 9.49 15.61 2.73
CA VAL A 154 9.14 14.52 1.80
C VAL A 154 10.30 14.25 0.83
N GLU A 155 10.98 15.29 0.34
CA GLU A 155 12.13 15.18 -0.56
C GLU A 155 13.31 14.42 0.07
N GLU A 156 13.60 14.69 1.36
CA GLU A 156 14.66 13.95 2.08
C GLU A 156 14.34 12.45 2.19
N ILE A 157 13.09 12.13 2.45
CA ILE A 157 12.61 10.74 2.54
C ILE A 157 12.68 10.08 1.15
N MET A 158 12.17 10.75 0.11
CA MET A 158 12.22 10.25 -1.26
C MET A 158 13.65 10.05 -1.75
N GLY A 159 14.56 10.98 -1.45
CA GLY A 159 15.98 10.85 -1.79
C GLY A 159 16.65 9.63 -1.15
N GLU A 160 16.29 9.30 0.10
CA GLU A 160 16.79 8.07 0.76
C GLU A 160 16.13 6.81 0.21
N ALA A 161 14.83 6.85 -0.05
CA ALA A 161 14.08 5.74 -0.63
C ALA A 161 14.62 5.41 -2.04
N LYS A 162 14.86 6.42 -2.89
CA LYS A 162 15.38 6.23 -4.25
C LYS A 162 16.78 5.60 -4.28
N LYS A 163 17.68 6.05 -3.42
CA LYS A 163 19.01 5.44 -3.26
C LYS A 163 18.95 3.96 -2.86
N TYR A 164 17.89 3.60 -2.15
CA TYR A 164 17.72 2.24 -1.65
C TYR A 164 16.99 1.32 -2.62
N LEU A 165 15.92 1.78 -3.27
CA LEU A 165 15.03 0.98 -4.11
C LEU A 165 15.44 0.97 -5.59
N GLY A 166 16.13 2.01 -6.06
CA GLY A 166 16.37 2.26 -7.48
C GLY A 166 15.25 3.08 -8.12
N GLU A 167 15.12 2.99 -9.43
CA GLU A 167 14.22 3.86 -10.20
C GLU A 167 12.80 3.29 -10.41
N GLU A 168 12.70 1.97 -10.55
CA GLU A 168 11.43 1.30 -10.87
C GLU A 168 10.83 0.63 -9.64
N ILE A 169 9.55 0.88 -9.40
CA ILE A 169 8.82 0.33 -8.26
C ILE A 169 7.42 -0.19 -8.63
N TYR A 170 6.94 -1.13 -7.85
CA TYR A 170 5.52 -1.36 -7.64
C TYR A 170 5.06 -0.50 -6.47
N LEU A 171 3.91 0.17 -6.60
CA LEU A 171 3.33 0.99 -5.55
C LEU A 171 2.05 0.34 -5.02
N THR A 172 1.95 0.15 -3.71
CA THR A 172 0.68 -0.19 -3.05
C THR A 172 0.28 0.93 -2.10
N VAL A 173 -0.98 1.34 -2.16
CA VAL A 173 -1.56 2.37 -1.30
C VAL A 173 -2.68 1.76 -0.49
N ASP A 174 -2.41 1.49 0.78
CA ASP A 174 -3.44 1.10 1.74
C ASP A 174 -4.21 2.35 2.20
N MET A 175 -5.52 2.36 1.92
CA MET A 175 -6.35 3.52 2.27
C MET A 175 -6.58 3.65 3.78
N ASP A 176 -6.14 2.69 4.59
CA ASP A 176 -6.18 2.79 6.04
C ASP A 176 -5.13 3.75 6.62
N VAL A 177 -4.14 4.16 5.80
CA VAL A 177 -3.14 5.19 6.15
C VAL A 177 -3.78 6.54 6.48
N LEU A 178 -4.97 6.79 5.96
CA LEU A 178 -5.75 7.99 6.23
C LEU A 178 -6.40 7.93 7.63
N ARG A 179 -6.67 9.11 8.19
CA ARG A 179 -7.33 9.27 9.49
C ARG A 179 -8.71 8.59 9.52
N PRO A 180 -9.20 8.20 10.72
CA PRO A 180 -10.46 7.45 10.88
C PRO A 180 -11.71 8.10 10.30
N GLU A 181 -11.75 9.43 10.17
CA GLU A 181 -12.89 10.16 9.60
C GLU A 181 -13.14 9.88 8.12
N TYR A 182 -12.13 9.40 7.37
CA TYR A 182 -12.30 9.06 5.95
C TYR A 182 -13.16 7.81 5.74
N LYS A 183 -13.12 6.84 6.66
CA LYS A 183 -13.99 5.65 6.65
C LYS A 183 -13.99 4.93 5.30
N ILE A 184 -12.83 4.55 4.80
CA ILE A 184 -12.64 3.77 3.57
C ILE A 184 -12.35 2.32 3.92
N ALA A 185 -11.31 2.10 4.72
CA ALA A 185 -10.90 0.80 5.18
C ALA A 185 -11.78 0.28 6.32
N ARG A 186 -11.77 -1.03 6.49
CA ARG A 186 -12.47 -1.67 7.62
C ARG A 186 -11.83 -1.31 8.96
N PHE A 187 -10.52 -1.33 9.00
CA PHE A 187 -9.67 -0.93 10.12
C PHE A 187 -8.90 0.32 9.73
N GLN A 188 -9.43 1.49 10.08
CA GLN A 188 -8.87 2.78 9.71
C GLN A 188 -8.07 3.33 10.89
N HIS A 189 -6.76 3.22 10.84
CA HIS A 189 -5.86 3.55 11.95
C HIS A 189 -4.81 4.61 11.62
N GLY A 190 -4.73 5.03 10.37
CA GLY A 190 -3.73 5.99 9.90
C GLY A 190 -3.86 7.38 10.53
N GLU A 191 -2.83 8.19 10.35
CA GLU A 191 -2.73 9.54 10.88
C GLU A 191 -2.66 10.61 9.78
N LEU A 192 -2.58 10.20 8.47
CA LEU A 192 -2.48 11.17 7.38
C LEU A 192 -3.82 11.83 7.06
N THR A 193 -3.76 13.10 6.72
CA THR A 193 -4.81 13.80 5.97
C THR A 193 -4.73 13.39 4.49
N LEU A 194 -5.76 13.73 3.71
CA LEU A 194 -5.72 13.50 2.26
C LEU A 194 -4.61 14.32 1.60
N GLU A 195 -4.44 15.56 2.01
CA GLU A 195 -3.42 16.47 1.49
C GLU A 195 -2.02 15.90 1.70
N GLU A 196 -1.72 15.39 2.90
CA GLU A 196 -0.43 14.74 3.23
C GLU A 196 -0.22 13.46 2.39
N LEU A 197 -1.27 12.66 2.20
CA LEU A 197 -1.18 11.47 1.35
C LEU A 197 -0.90 11.85 -0.12
N LEU A 198 -1.60 12.84 -0.65
CA LEU A 198 -1.40 13.28 -2.04
C LEU A 198 0.01 13.83 -2.25
N GLU A 199 0.54 14.63 -1.31
CA GLU A 199 1.93 15.12 -1.35
C GLU A 199 2.95 13.97 -1.41
N ILE A 200 2.77 12.94 -0.59
CA ILE A 200 3.63 11.73 -0.62
C ILE A 200 3.52 11.03 -1.98
N LEU A 201 2.31 10.84 -2.51
CA LEU A 201 2.08 10.15 -3.78
C LEU A 201 2.62 10.95 -4.98
N GLU A 202 2.49 12.28 -4.99
CA GLU A 202 3.09 13.16 -5.99
C GLU A 202 4.61 13.02 -5.98
N ALA A 203 5.23 13.11 -4.79
CA ALA A 203 6.67 12.94 -4.64
C ALA A 203 7.14 11.53 -5.09
N ILE A 204 6.35 10.48 -4.85
CA ILE A 204 6.65 9.14 -5.38
C ILE A 204 6.62 9.15 -6.91
N LYS A 205 5.61 9.74 -7.54
CA LYS A 205 5.50 9.83 -9.01
C LYS A 205 6.64 10.62 -9.64
N GLU A 206 7.10 11.68 -9.00
CA GLU A 206 8.22 12.50 -9.48
C GLU A 206 9.57 11.79 -9.37
N ASN A 207 9.74 10.95 -8.37
CA ASN A 207 11.01 10.30 -8.08
C ASN A 207 11.16 8.90 -8.66
N PHE A 208 10.06 8.19 -8.95
CA PHE A 208 10.08 6.78 -9.36
C PHE A 208 9.25 6.53 -10.63
N LYS A 209 9.69 5.56 -11.41
CA LYS A 209 8.87 4.96 -12.46
C LYS A 209 7.99 3.89 -11.82
N ILE A 210 6.70 4.18 -11.67
CA ILE A 210 5.71 3.24 -11.17
C ILE A 210 5.34 2.28 -12.32
N ILE A 211 5.74 1.01 -12.20
CA ILE A 211 5.45 -0.02 -13.22
C ILE A 211 3.99 -0.50 -13.14
N ALA A 212 3.46 -0.59 -11.93
CA ALA A 212 2.06 -0.84 -11.63
C ALA A 212 1.76 -0.42 -10.20
N PHE A 213 0.47 -0.25 -9.87
CA PHE A 213 0.04 0.09 -8.52
C PHE A 213 -1.26 -0.60 -8.14
N ASP A 214 -1.50 -0.71 -6.84
CA ASP A 214 -2.82 -1.01 -6.30
C ASP A 214 -3.26 0.02 -5.26
N ILE A 215 -4.60 0.12 -5.10
CA ILE A 215 -5.27 0.82 -4.01
C ILE A 215 -6.01 -0.23 -3.20
N ALA A 216 -5.58 -0.42 -1.95
CA ALA A 216 -5.98 -1.50 -1.06
C ALA A 216 -6.93 -1.05 0.07
N GLU A 217 -7.46 -2.01 0.80
CA GLU A 217 -8.34 -1.87 1.97
C GLU A 217 -9.63 -1.08 1.68
N ILE A 218 -10.17 -1.25 0.46
CA ILE A 218 -11.45 -0.66 0.10
C ILE A 218 -12.58 -1.49 0.72
N SER A 219 -13.37 -0.90 1.62
CA SER A 219 -14.50 -1.56 2.27
C SER A 219 -15.86 -0.89 1.95
N ASP A 220 -16.94 -1.55 2.37
CA ASP A 220 -18.32 -1.05 2.20
C ASP A 220 -18.58 0.29 2.91
N ARG A 221 -17.71 0.67 3.88
CA ARG A 221 -17.75 1.99 4.55
C ARG A 221 -17.65 3.15 3.56
N LEU A 222 -16.95 2.96 2.45
CA LEU A 222 -16.82 3.94 1.37
C LEU A 222 -18.20 4.42 0.87
N ARG A 223 -19.24 3.57 0.87
CA ARG A 223 -20.60 3.96 0.42
C ARG A 223 -21.18 5.12 1.21
N ARG A 224 -20.87 5.22 2.50
CA ARG A 224 -21.46 6.20 3.42
C ARG A 224 -20.54 7.38 3.69
N SER A 225 -19.28 7.35 3.29
CA SER A 225 -18.30 8.40 3.55
C SER A 225 -18.19 9.36 2.36
N LYS A 226 -18.53 10.64 2.56
CA LYS A 226 -18.27 11.69 1.57
C LYS A 226 -16.78 11.97 1.46
N LEU A 227 -16.08 12.08 2.60
CA LEU A 227 -14.61 12.28 2.65
C LEU A 227 -13.87 11.09 2.04
N GLY A 228 -14.29 9.86 2.36
CA GLY A 228 -13.69 8.67 1.78
C GLY A 228 -13.84 8.60 0.27
N LYS A 229 -15.01 8.95 -0.28
CA LYS A 229 -15.20 9.01 -1.74
C LYS A 229 -14.31 10.05 -2.39
N LYS A 230 -14.21 11.25 -1.79
CA LYS A 230 -13.29 12.28 -2.27
C LYS A 230 -11.85 11.76 -2.28
N ALA A 231 -11.39 11.21 -1.16
CA ALA A 231 -10.04 10.68 -1.05
C ALA A 231 -9.75 9.56 -2.06
N PHE A 232 -10.66 8.60 -2.19
CA PHE A 232 -10.53 7.53 -3.19
C PHE A 232 -10.41 8.06 -4.62
N PHE A 233 -11.25 9.05 -4.99
CA PHE A 233 -11.19 9.66 -6.33
C PHE A 233 -9.88 10.39 -6.57
N GLU A 234 -9.44 11.24 -5.65
CA GLU A 234 -8.23 12.04 -5.81
C GLU A 234 -6.98 11.15 -5.90
N VAL A 235 -6.88 10.12 -5.05
CA VAL A 235 -5.79 9.14 -5.12
C VAL A 235 -5.82 8.39 -6.44
N PHE A 236 -6.99 7.90 -6.87
CA PHE A 236 -7.14 7.20 -8.14
C PHE A 236 -6.75 8.09 -9.34
N GLN A 237 -7.26 9.32 -9.41
CA GLN A 237 -6.96 10.25 -10.50
C GLN A 237 -5.48 10.62 -10.54
N LEU A 238 -4.87 10.87 -9.37
CA LEU A 238 -3.45 11.16 -9.28
C LEU A 238 -2.59 10.01 -9.84
N LEU A 239 -2.90 8.77 -9.48
CA LEU A 239 -2.11 7.60 -9.91
C LEU A 239 -2.37 7.20 -11.37
N MET A 240 -3.54 7.51 -11.91
CA MET A 240 -3.89 7.21 -13.31
C MET A 240 -3.35 8.24 -14.31
N GLY A 241 -3.24 9.51 -13.91
CA GLY A 241 -2.65 10.61 -14.72
C GLY A 241 -1.16 10.55 -14.71
#